data_d26ae449883732fc32322a9e7a8581ac
#
_entry.id   d26ae449883732fc32322a9e7a8581ac
#
_cell.length_a   1.000
_cell.length_b   1.000
_cell.length_c   1.000
_cell.angle_alpha   90.00
_cell.angle_beta   90.00
_cell.angle_gamma   90.00
#
_symmetry.space_group_name_H-M   'P 1'
#
loop_
_entity.id
_entity.type
_entity.pdbx_description
1 polymer ?
#
loop_
_entity_poly.entity_id
_entity_poly.type
_entity_poly.pdbx_seq_one_letter_code
_entity_poly.pdbx_strand_id
1 'polypeptide(L)'
;GELLDQSLVARRVANVPLIAVASPAYLQAHGTPTHPEQLESEHTTVNYFSTRNGRPFPNEFEKDGQTLEISGRYKLSVNESNAMTAAVLAGLGVAQIGAFTAEPLIERGELVQVLPDWTCTSIPLYVVYPPNRHLSAKVRAFVEWVADLFSKHPQMSTRA
;
A
#
# COMPACT_ATOMS: atom_id res chain seq x y z
N GLY A 1 -9.15 4.16 -2.14
CA GLY A 1 -10.32 3.84 -2.93
C GLY A 1 -11.08 5.10 -3.32
N GLU A 2 -11.78 5.10 -4.43
CA GLU A 2 -12.62 6.22 -4.84
C GLU A 2 -13.75 6.44 -3.82
N LEU A 3 -13.90 7.68 -3.37
CA LEU A 3 -14.98 8.11 -2.52
C LEU A 3 -16.22 8.34 -3.41
N LEU A 4 -17.19 7.43 -3.33
CA LEU A 4 -18.40 7.46 -4.17
C LEU A 4 -19.54 8.28 -3.57
N ASP A 5 -19.44 8.71 -2.31
CA ASP A 5 -20.48 9.50 -1.67
C ASP A 5 -20.27 10.98 -1.99
N GLN A 6 -21.05 11.51 -2.94
CA GLN A 6 -21.04 12.91 -3.34
C GLN A 6 -21.52 13.85 -2.22
N SER A 7 -22.04 13.30 -1.12
CA SER A 7 -22.45 14.08 0.06
C SER A 7 -21.31 14.37 1.03
N LEU A 8 -20.09 13.86 0.78
CA LEU A 8 -18.94 14.04 1.65
C LEU A 8 -17.85 14.90 1.01
N VAL A 9 -17.21 15.71 1.82
CA VAL A 9 -15.99 16.44 1.43
C VAL A 9 -14.79 15.56 1.77
N ALA A 10 -13.90 15.35 0.80
CA ALA A 10 -12.67 14.61 0.98
C ALA A 10 -11.47 15.54 0.80
N ARG A 11 -10.63 15.67 1.80
CA ARG A 11 -9.35 16.38 1.71
C ARG A 11 -8.21 15.36 1.76
N ARG A 12 -7.43 15.29 0.68
CA ARG A 12 -6.18 14.50 0.66
C ARG A 12 -5.18 15.11 1.64
N VAL A 13 -4.66 14.31 2.52
CA VAL A 13 -3.72 14.74 3.58
C VAL A 13 -2.36 14.08 3.46
N ALA A 14 -2.27 12.93 2.80
CA ALA A 14 -1.01 12.22 2.58
C ALA A 14 -1.07 11.26 1.40
N ASN A 15 0.09 10.71 1.03
CA ASN A 15 0.25 9.51 0.25
C ASN A 15 0.97 8.47 1.09
N VAL A 16 0.46 7.27 1.10
CA VAL A 16 1.11 6.11 1.72
C VAL A 16 1.91 5.40 0.65
N PRO A 17 3.25 5.50 0.65
CA PRO A 17 4.06 4.76 -0.29
C PRO A 17 3.96 3.27 0.00
N LEU A 18 3.86 2.46 -1.06
CA LEU A 18 3.92 1.01 -0.96
C LEU A 18 5.32 0.53 -1.35
N ILE A 19 5.73 -0.58 -0.76
CA ILE A 19 6.92 -1.32 -1.16
C ILE A 19 6.61 -2.80 -1.27
N ALA A 20 7.24 -3.48 -2.20
CA ALA A 20 7.10 -4.91 -2.38
C ALA A 20 8.03 -5.64 -1.41
N VAL A 21 7.49 -6.59 -0.65
CA VAL A 21 8.23 -7.32 0.39
C VAL A 21 7.89 -8.80 0.39
N ALA A 22 8.81 -9.61 0.91
CA ALA A 22 8.61 -11.02 1.21
C ALA A 22 9.38 -11.40 2.49
N SER A 23 9.01 -12.52 3.13
CA SER A 23 9.81 -13.04 4.24
C SER A 23 11.08 -13.72 3.74
N PRO A 24 12.18 -13.72 4.54
CA PRO A 24 13.41 -14.43 4.19
C PRO A 24 13.18 -15.91 3.89
N ALA A 25 12.30 -16.58 4.65
CA ALA A 25 11.96 -17.99 4.44
C ALA A 25 11.30 -18.24 3.07
N TYR A 26 10.42 -17.34 2.63
CA TYR A 26 9.82 -17.42 1.30
C TYR A 26 10.88 -17.28 0.22
N LEU A 27 11.76 -16.28 0.33
CA LEU A 27 12.81 -16.04 -0.66
C LEU A 27 13.85 -17.18 -0.72
N GLN A 28 14.16 -17.79 0.42
CA GLN A 28 15.03 -18.96 0.46
C GLN A 28 14.44 -20.14 -0.31
N ALA A 29 13.13 -20.34 -0.24
CA ALA A 29 12.44 -21.45 -0.90
C ALA A 29 12.15 -21.21 -2.38
N HIS A 30 11.96 -19.97 -2.81
CA HIS A 30 11.43 -19.64 -4.14
C HIS A 30 12.34 -18.71 -4.96
N GLY A 31 13.46 -18.25 -4.40
CA GLY A 31 14.31 -17.24 -5.01
C GLY A 31 13.76 -15.80 -4.81
N THR A 32 14.58 -14.83 -5.24
CA THR A 32 14.24 -13.42 -5.17
C THR A 32 13.82 -12.94 -6.56
N PRO A 33 12.62 -12.37 -6.73
CA PRO A 33 12.20 -11.82 -8.02
C PRO A 33 13.08 -10.62 -8.41
N THR A 34 13.47 -10.56 -9.66
CA THR A 34 14.27 -9.47 -10.25
C THR A 34 13.46 -8.61 -11.22
N HIS A 35 12.27 -9.09 -11.62
CA HIS A 35 11.34 -8.37 -12.49
C HIS A 35 9.89 -8.62 -12.03
N PRO A 36 9.00 -7.60 -12.10
CA PRO A 36 7.61 -7.74 -11.64
C PRO A 36 6.82 -8.87 -12.32
N GLU A 37 7.05 -9.16 -13.59
CA GLU A 37 6.36 -10.24 -14.32
C GLU A 37 6.60 -11.64 -13.73
N GLN A 38 7.70 -11.84 -12.98
CA GLN A 38 7.94 -13.09 -12.26
C GLN A 38 6.90 -13.35 -11.17
N LEU A 39 6.21 -12.31 -10.69
CA LEU A 39 5.11 -12.47 -9.75
C LEU A 39 3.87 -13.14 -10.38
N GLU A 40 3.79 -13.21 -11.70
CA GLU A 40 2.72 -13.92 -12.42
C GLU A 40 3.10 -15.35 -12.80
N SER A 41 4.39 -15.62 -13.00
CA SER A 41 4.87 -16.89 -13.54
C SER A 41 5.56 -17.79 -12.51
N GLU A 42 6.39 -17.21 -11.64
CA GLU A 42 7.33 -17.96 -10.78
C GLU A 42 7.02 -17.83 -9.30
N HIS A 43 6.42 -16.70 -8.88
CA HIS A 43 6.15 -16.40 -7.48
C HIS A 43 4.65 -16.46 -7.13
N THR A 44 4.36 -16.51 -5.84
CA THR A 44 3.01 -16.37 -5.30
C THR A 44 2.89 -14.98 -4.66
N THR A 45 1.74 -14.33 -4.85
CA THR A 45 1.43 -13.05 -4.21
C THR A 45 0.38 -13.21 -3.12
N VAL A 46 0.39 -12.28 -2.16
CA VAL A 46 -0.73 -12.02 -1.25
C VAL A 46 -1.36 -10.72 -1.69
N ASN A 47 -2.61 -10.75 -2.13
CA ASN A 47 -3.28 -9.60 -2.73
C ASN A 47 -4.28 -8.95 -1.78
N TYR A 48 -4.46 -7.64 -1.96
CA TYR A 48 -5.53 -6.89 -1.30
C TYR A 48 -6.75 -6.86 -2.22
N PHE A 49 -7.96 -7.12 -1.71
CA PHE A 49 -9.17 -7.09 -2.51
C PHE A 49 -10.13 -5.97 -2.11
N SER A 50 -10.88 -5.49 -3.09
CA SER A 50 -11.94 -4.52 -2.88
C SER A 50 -13.17 -5.17 -2.23
N THR A 51 -13.61 -4.66 -1.09
CA THR A 51 -14.84 -5.10 -0.43
C THR A 51 -16.11 -4.80 -1.25
N ARG A 52 -16.02 -3.89 -2.21
CA ARG A 52 -17.14 -3.49 -3.06
C ARG A 52 -17.50 -4.53 -4.12
N ASN A 53 -16.52 -5.20 -4.70
CA ASN A 53 -16.71 -6.13 -5.81
C ASN A 53 -15.98 -7.47 -5.62
N GLY A 54 -15.27 -7.66 -4.51
CA GLY A 54 -14.52 -8.87 -4.21
C GLY A 54 -13.29 -9.12 -5.09
N ARG A 55 -12.94 -8.18 -5.97
CA ARG A 55 -11.81 -8.34 -6.89
C ARG A 55 -10.52 -7.87 -6.26
N PRO A 56 -9.41 -8.61 -6.41
CA PRO A 56 -8.09 -8.14 -6.02
C PRO A 56 -7.72 -6.89 -6.81
N PHE A 57 -7.00 -5.98 -6.14
CA PHE A 57 -6.31 -4.91 -6.83
C PHE A 57 -5.04 -5.47 -7.50
N PRO A 58 -4.69 -5.02 -8.70
CA PRO A 58 -3.41 -5.35 -9.29
C PRO A 58 -2.26 -4.75 -8.47
N ASN A 59 -1.09 -5.38 -8.55
CA ASN A 59 0.14 -4.81 -8.01
C ASN A 59 0.75 -3.92 -9.11
N GLU A 60 0.81 -2.64 -8.89
CA GLU A 60 1.34 -1.67 -9.84
C GLU A 60 2.81 -1.39 -9.54
N PHE A 61 3.63 -1.41 -10.60
CA PHE A 61 5.06 -1.13 -10.54
C PHE A 61 5.43 -0.13 -11.63
N GLU A 62 6.28 0.83 -11.29
CA GLU A 62 6.76 1.85 -12.21
C GLU A 62 8.30 1.91 -12.20
N LYS A 63 8.91 1.95 -13.38
CA LYS A 63 10.34 2.16 -13.58
C LYS A 63 10.58 2.83 -14.92
N ASP A 64 11.40 3.90 -14.95
CA ASP A 64 11.81 4.61 -16.16
C ASP A 64 10.64 5.05 -17.06
N GLY A 65 9.51 5.44 -16.46
CA GLY A 65 8.28 5.83 -17.16
C GLY A 65 7.44 4.66 -17.70
N GLN A 66 7.85 3.42 -17.47
CA GLN A 66 7.07 2.24 -17.77
C GLN A 66 6.26 1.84 -16.53
N THR A 67 4.95 1.63 -16.72
CA THR A 67 4.05 1.10 -15.68
C THR A 67 3.64 -0.32 -16.03
N LEU A 68 3.74 -1.23 -15.06
CA LEU A 68 3.28 -2.62 -15.17
C LEU A 68 2.20 -2.88 -14.12
N GLU A 69 1.07 -3.46 -14.58
CA GLU A 69 0.02 -3.97 -13.71
C GLU A 69 0.14 -5.49 -13.63
N ILE A 70 0.42 -5.99 -12.43
CA ILE A 70 0.66 -7.41 -12.17
C ILE A 70 -0.52 -7.96 -11.35
N SER A 71 -1.31 -8.84 -11.95
CA SER A 71 -2.39 -9.52 -11.24
C SER A 71 -1.88 -10.50 -10.19
N GLY A 72 -0.73 -11.12 -10.48
CA GLY A 72 -0.06 -12.07 -9.60
C GLY A 72 -0.76 -13.42 -9.50
N ARG A 73 -0.01 -14.46 -9.10
CA ARG A 73 -0.54 -15.78 -8.75
C ARG A 73 -0.83 -15.82 -7.26
N TYR A 74 -2.01 -15.38 -6.83
CA TYR A 74 -2.34 -15.34 -5.41
C TYR A 74 -3.06 -16.62 -4.94
N LYS A 75 -2.68 -17.09 -3.74
CA LYS A 75 -3.41 -18.13 -3.00
C LYS A 75 -4.28 -17.53 -1.90
N LEU A 76 -3.99 -16.30 -1.52
CA LEU A 76 -4.69 -15.57 -0.46
C LEU A 76 -4.94 -14.13 -0.92
N SER A 77 -6.17 -13.68 -0.73
CA SER A 77 -6.53 -12.27 -0.79
C SER A 77 -7.15 -11.84 0.53
N VAL A 78 -6.80 -10.66 0.98
CA VAL A 78 -7.29 -10.07 2.23
C VAL A 78 -7.81 -8.65 1.98
N ASN A 79 -8.58 -8.12 2.89
CA ASN A 79 -9.07 -6.73 2.86
C ASN A 79 -8.65 -5.92 4.10
N GLU A 80 -7.63 -6.41 4.80
CA GLU A 80 -7.12 -5.81 6.02
C GLU A 80 -5.59 -5.87 6.01
N SER A 81 -4.94 -4.72 6.33
CA SER A 81 -3.50 -4.54 6.17
C SER A 81 -2.67 -5.40 7.14
N ASN A 82 -3.13 -5.60 8.37
CA ASN A 82 -2.40 -6.43 9.33
C ASN A 82 -2.49 -7.91 8.95
N ALA A 83 -3.63 -8.37 8.41
CA ALA A 83 -3.77 -9.72 7.88
C ALA A 83 -2.82 -9.95 6.69
N MET A 84 -2.67 -8.93 5.81
CA MET A 84 -1.72 -8.98 4.70
C MET A 84 -0.27 -9.09 5.20
N THR A 85 0.10 -8.26 6.15
CA THR A 85 1.43 -8.28 6.78
C THR A 85 1.71 -9.63 7.45
N ALA A 86 0.75 -10.17 8.22
CA ALA A 86 0.88 -11.48 8.85
C ALA A 86 1.06 -12.61 7.84
N ALA A 87 0.34 -12.56 6.71
CA ALA A 87 0.45 -13.55 5.65
C ALA A 87 1.85 -13.54 5.00
N VAL A 88 2.42 -12.35 4.75
CA VAL A 88 3.77 -12.22 4.19
C VAL A 88 4.83 -12.71 5.18
N LEU A 89 4.71 -12.35 6.46
CA LEU A 89 5.59 -12.85 7.53
C LEU A 89 5.53 -14.38 7.64
N ALA A 90 4.35 -14.97 7.46
CA ALA A 90 4.16 -16.43 7.43
C ALA A 90 4.70 -17.10 6.15
N GLY A 91 5.29 -16.35 5.21
CA GLY A 91 5.89 -16.90 4.00
C GLY A 91 4.90 -17.28 2.90
N LEU A 92 3.70 -16.69 2.87
CA LEU A 92 2.68 -17.05 1.88
C LEU A 92 2.90 -16.42 0.50
N GLY A 93 3.85 -15.48 0.37
CA GLY A 93 4.17 -14.86 -0.91
C GLY A 93 4.74 -13.46 -0.79
N VAL A 94 4.81 -12.78 -1.93
CA VAL A 94 5.19 -11.37 -2.07
C VAL A 94 3.95 -10.50 -1.94
N ALA A 95 4.05 -9.34 -1.29
CA ALA A 95 2.99 -8.35 -1.25
C ALA A 95 3.52 -6.92 -1.31
N GLN A 96 2.68 -6.01 -1.77
CA GLN A 96 2.90 -4.57 -1.62
C GLN A 96 2.21 -4.10 -0.33
N ILE A 97 3.00 -3.62 0.63
CA ILE A 97 2.48 -3.10 1.92
C ILE A 97 3.00 -1.68 2.15
N GLY A 98 2.34 -0.95 3.04
CA GLY A 98 2.76 0.41 3.39
C GLY A 98 4.19 0.45 3.91
N ALA A 99 5.02 1.36 3.40
CA ALA A 99 6.41 1.50 3.79
C ALA A 99 6.57 1.67 5.31
N PHE A 100 5.69 2.45 5.95
CA PHE A 100 5.70 2.67 7.40
C PHE A 100 5.49 1.38 8.22
N THR A 101 4.82 0.37 7.63
CA THR A 101 4.65 -0.96 8.25
C THR A 101 5.83 -1.86 7.93
N ALA A 102 6.32 -1.82 6.69
CA ALA A 102 7.37 -2.71 6.21
C ALA A 102 8.75 -2.39 6.78
N GLU A 103 9.13 -1.10 6.83
CA GLU A 103 10.48 -0.68 7.22
C GLU A 103 10.91 -1.18 8.60
N PRO A 104 10.10 -1.07 9.67
CA PRO A 104 10.48 -1.64 10.97
C PRO A 104 10.66 -3.16 10.94
N LEU A 105 9.91 -3.86 10.06
CA LEU A 105 10.05 -5.32 9.88
C LEU A 105 11.30 -5.68 9.08
N ILE A 106 11.67 -4.85 8.12
CA ILE A 106 12.92 -4.99 7.34
C ILE A 106 14.13 -4.74 8.25
N GLU A 107 14.09 -3.70 9.08
CA GLU A 107 15.16 -3.39 10.05
C GLU A 107 15.41 -4.55 11.03
N ARG A 108 14.34 -5.28 11.41
CA ARG A 108 14.46 -6.48 12.26
C ARG A 108 14.81 -7.76 11.50
N GLY A 109 14.93 -7.69 10.17
CA GLY A 109 15.22 -8.85 9.32
C GLY A 109 14.04 -9.82 9.17
N GLU A 110 12.82 -9.42 9.55
CA GLU A 110 11.61 -10.23 9.42
C GLU A 110 11.04 -10.19 8.00
N LEU A 111 11.27 -9.09 7.28
CA LEU A 111 10.95 -8.92 5.87
C LEU A 111 12.17 -8.46 5.08
N VAL A 112 12.12 -8.70 3.78
CA VAL A 112 13.10 -8.22 2.79
C VAL A 112 12.34 -7.48 1.71
N GLN A 113 12.81 -6.28 1.35
CA GLN A 113 12.30 -5.58 0.19
C GLN A 113 12.74 -6.33 -1.08
N VAL A 114 11.80 -6.56 -1.97
CA VAL A 114 12.05 -7.12 -3.30
C VAL A 114 11.77 -6.07 -4.37
N LEU A 115 12.35 -6.22 -5.55
CA LEU A 115 12.18 -5.29 -6.68
C LEU A 115 12.48 -3.82 -6.30
N PRO A 116 13.60 -3.52 -5.62
CA PRO A 116 13.87 -2.17 -5.09
C PRO A 116 14.01 -1.10 -6.17
N ASP A 117 14.30 -1.49 -7.42
CA ASP A 117 14.39 -0.58 -8.56
C ASP A 117 13.03 -0.20 -9.15
N TRP A 118 11.95 -0.81 -8.67
CA TRP A 118 10.58 -0.56 -9.10
C TRP A 118 9.81 0.18 -8.02
N THR A 119 9.25 1.32 -8.37
CA THR A 119 8.36 2.09 -7.49
C THR A 119 6.97 1.47 -7.50
N CYS A 120 6.40 1.26 -6.32
CA CYS A 120 5.00 0.84 -6.19
C CYS A 120 4.10 2.08 -6.12
N THR A 121 2.90 1.99 -6.70
CA THR A 121 1.92 3.08 -6.64
C THR A 121 1.52 3.38 -5.19
N SER A 122 1.56 4.66 -4.82
CA SER A 122 1.18 5.09 -3.48
C SER A 122 -0.34 5.20 -3.31
N ILE A 123 -0.82 4.93 -2.10
CA ILE A 123 -2.24 5.04 -1.76
C ILE A 123 -2.54 6.42 -1.18
N PRO A 124 -3.45 7.21 -1.77
CA PRO A 124 -3.85 8.49 -1.21
C PRO A 124 -4.65 8.32 0.08
N LEU A 125 -4.28 9.08 1.12
CA LEU A 125 -4.99 9.15 2.39
C LEU A 125 -5.84 10.43 2.44
N TYR A 126 -7.11 10.26 2.81
CA TYR A 126 -8.06 11.36 2.90
C TYR A 126 -8.64 11.49 4.31
N VAL A 127 -8.87 12.74 4.73
CA VAL A 127 -9.83 13.05 5.80
C VAL A 127 -11.18 13.36 5.15
N VAL A 128 -12.21 12.65 5.58
CA VAL A 128 -13.56 12.75 5.02
C VAL A 128 -14.50 13.28 6.09
N TYR A 129 -15.34 14.27 5.72
CA TYR A 129 -16.30 14.89 6.63
C TYR A 129 -17.55 15.36 5.87
N PRO A 130 -18.72 15.47 6.55
CA PRO A 130 -19.94 15.96 5.91
C PRO A 130 -19.77 17.42 5.43
N PRO A 131 -20.32 17.77 4.25
CA PRO A 131 -20.35 19.14 3.80
C PRO A 131 -21.24 19.94 4.75
N ASN A 132 -20.68 20.97 5.37
CA ASN A 132 -21.45 21.90 6.17
C ASN A 132 -21.06 23.32 5.75
N ARG A 133 -22.07 24.20 5.53
CA ARG A 133 -21.84 25.62 5.23
C ARG A 133 -21.00 26.31 6.32
N HIS A 134 -21.06 25.80 7.54
CA HIS A 134 -20.24 26.24 8.67
C HIS A 134 -19.50 25.03 9.26
N LEU A 135 -18.36 24.69 8.62
CA LEU A 135 -17.48 23.69 9.19
C LEU A 135 -17.13 24.10 10.63
N SER A 136 -17.42 23.24 11.62
CA SER A 136 -17.14 23.60 13.00
C SER A 136 -15.64 23.86 13.17
N ALA A 137 -15.29 24.81 14.03
CA ALA A 137 -13.89 25.15 14.30
C ALA A 137 -13.07 23.92 14.73
N LYS A 138 -13.70 22.96 15.44
CA LYS A 138 -13.08 21.70 15.86
C LYS A 138 -12.71 20.80 14.66
N VAL A 139 -13.62 20.64 13.70
CA VAL A 139 -13.35 19.82 12.49
C VAL A 139 -12.27 20.47 11.65
N ARG A 140 -12.32 21.79 11.48
CA ARG A 140 -11.28 22.52 10.74
C ARG A 140 -9.91 22.35 11.39
N ALA A 141 -9.81 22.59 12.70
CA ALA A 141 -8.57 22.43 13.44
C ALA A 141 -8.01 21.00 13.36
N PHE A 142 -8.87 19.98 13.43
CA PHE A 142 -8.48 18.59 13.28
C PHE A 142 -7.93 18.30 11.87
N VAL A 143 -8.63 18.75 10.82
CA VAL A 143 -8.20 18.52 9.43
C VAL A 143 -6.87 19.23 9.15
N GLU A 144 -6.68 20.45 9.65
CA GLU A 144 -5.43 21.19 9.52
C GLU A 144 -4.29 20.52 10.29
N TRP A 145 -4.55 20.07 11.51
CA TRP A 145 -3.58 19.35 12.33
C TRP A 145 -3.14 18.04 11.67
N VAL A 146 -4.07 17.24 11.16
CA VAL A 146 -3.76 15.99 10.45
C VAL A 146 -2.93 16.27 9.20
N ALA A 147 -3.30 17.29 8.41
CA ALA A 147 -2.55 17.66 7.22
C ALA A 147 -1.11 18.12 7.56
N ASP A 148 -0.95 18.92 8.62
CA ASP A 148 0.37 19.35 9.09
C ASP A 148 1.20 18.17 9.61
N LEU A 149 0.60 17.27 10.37
CA LEU A 149 1.26 16.06 10.87
C LEU A 149 1.86 15.22 9.74
N PHE A 150 1.08 14.92 8.72
CA PHE A 150 1.55 14.11 7.59
C PHE A 150 2.50 14.87 6.66
N SER A 151 2.36 16.20 6.53
CA SER A 151 3.30 16.99 5.73
C SER A 151 4.74 16.96 6.27
N LYS A 152 4.89 16.73 7.56
CA LYS A 152 6.17 16.63 8.26
C LYS A 152 6.71 15.19 8.30
N HIS A 153 5.89 14.20 7.92
CA HIS A 153 6.33 12.81 7.92
C HIS A 153 7.13 12.52 6.63
N PRO A 154 8.41 12.11 6.73
CA PRO A 154 9.30 11.98 5.57
C PRO A 154 8.76 11.06 4.46
N GLN A 155 8.00 10.02 4.85
CA GLN A 155 7.51 8.98 3.96
C GLN A 155 6.06 9.17 3.51
N MET A 156 5.34 10.15 4.05
CA MET A 156 3.90 10.35 3.78
C MET A 156 3.59 11.71 3.17
N SER A 157 4.59 12.43 2.67
CA SER A 157 4.37 13.76 2.13
C SER A 157 3.49 13.73 0.87
N THR A 158 2.60 14.72 0.74
CA THR A 158 1.75 14.91 -0.45
C THR A 158 2.54 15.43 -1.66
N ARG A 159 3.85 15.66 -1.52
CA ARG A 159 4.70 16.08 -2.63
C ARG A 159 5.10 14.86 -3.45
N ALA A 160 4.46 14.71 -4.60
CA ALA A 160 5.00 14.00 -5.74
C ALA A 160 5.90 14.96 -6.51
#